data_6d26fecf9a78575a352a6a7516ad1735
#
_entry.id   6d26fecf9a78575a352a6a7516ad1735
#
_cell.length_a   1.000
_cell.length_b   1.000
_cell.length_c   1.000
_cell.angle_alpha   90.00
_cell.angle_beta   90.00
_cell.angle_gamma   90.00
#
_symmetry.space_group_name_H-M   'P 1'
#
loop_
_entity.id
_entity.type
_entity.pdbx_description
1 polymer ?
#
loop_
_entity_poly.entity_id
_entity_poly.type
_entity_poly.pdbx_seq_one_letter_code
_entity_poly.pdbx_strand_id
1 'polypeptide(L)'
;MVFRFAHAFPVGAWLGAPQMVGPMGLVALVDVRLARDHIEDFARIGLDIDPASRLDDGIMNELNTTGPPAGTLAGGGRGMAAPGPRRPSLRAGRSLPAGGSGGAVDARGVRKAFGDHVALDGIDLQVAEGTVFALLGPNGSGKTTTVRILCTLLAADAGSLRVAGYDLDRDPEMVRAAIGVTGQFSAVDKLLTGGENLALMADLAHLGRAAGRSRVAELLERFDLAEAADKPSATYSGGMRRRLDLAMTLVGEPRVIFLDEPTTGLDPRGRRAMWQMIRALVAEDKVTIFLTTQYLDEADRLADRIAVLDHGTVVAEGTPDELKARIPGGHVRLDFADPEALDCAARLLDAPVRDDDTLSLQVPSQGGVAGLRALLDDLDRHGIDVEALSIHTPDLDDVFFAVTGRAATTSTDGER
;
A
#
# COMPACT_ATOMS: atom_id res chain seq x y z
N MET A 1 -11.09 6.56 27.50
CA MET A 1 -11.77 7.42 26.51
C MET A 1 -12.37 6.62 25.34
N VAL A 2 -11.82 5.48 24.96
CA VAL A 2 -12.35 4.53 23.95
C VAL A 2 -13.71 3.94 24.36
N PHE A 3 -13.94 3.70 25.65
CA PHE A 3 -15.20 3.15 26.18
C PHE A 3 -16.41 4.10 26.17
N ARG A 4 -16.22 5.41 26.04
CA ARG A 4 -17.34 6.36 25.95
C ARG A 4 -18.04 6.41 24.59
N PHE A 5 -17.42 5.91 23.53
CA PHE A 5 -18.02 5.88 22.19
C PHE A 5 -18.92 4.65 21.93
N ALA A 6 -18.72 3.56 22.67
CA ALA A 6 -19.54 2.36 22.53
C ALA A 6 -21.00 2.57 22.99
N HIS A 7 -21.28 3.59 23.81
CA HIS A 7 -22.63 3.88 24.33
C HIS A 7 -23.52 4.71 23.38
N ALA A 8 -23.01 5.19 22.26
CA ALA A 8 -23.75 6.11 21.39
C ALA A 8 -24.53 5.43 20.23
N PHE A 9 -24.32 4.14 19.97
CA PHE A 9 -24.99 3.44 18.86
C PHE A 9 -25.48 2.04 19.27
N PRO A 10 -26.75 1.70 19.05
CA PRO A 10 -27.28 0.36 19.32
C PRO A 10 -26.67 -0.65 18.34
N VAL A 11 -26.18 -1.75 18.86
CA VAL A 11 -25.49 -2.85 18.13
C VAL A 11 -26.34 -3.43 16.98
N GLY A 12 -27.67 -3.32 17.06
CA GLY A 12 -28.59 -3.80 16.02
C GLY A 12 -28.54 -3.07 14.67
N ALA A 13 -27.90 -1.88 14.58
CA ALA A 13 -27.83 -1.11 13.34
C ALA A 13 -26.66 -1.54 12.41
N TRP A 14 -25.81 -2.44 12.86
CA TRP A 14 -24.57 -2.84 12.16
C TRP A 14 -24.70 -4.10 11.29
N LEU A 15 -25.76 -4.87 11.47
CA LEU A 15 -25.94 -6.17 10.79
C LEU A 15 -26.60 -6.08 9.41
N GLY A 16 -27.00 -4.90 8.96
CA GLY A 16 -27.79 -4.74 7.73
C GLY A 16 -27.16 -3.91 6.60
N ALA A 17 -25.92 -3.37 6.75
CA ALA A 17 -25.34 -2.51 5.72
C ALA A 17 -23.85 -2.85 5.46
N PRO A 18 -23.53 -3.54 4.37
CA PRO A 18 -22.15 -3.93 4.06
C PRO A 18 -21.21 -2.78 3.62
N GLN A 19 -21.66 -1.52 3.65
CA GLN A 19 -20.91 -0.41 3.05
C GLN A 19 -20.31 0.62 4.03
N MET A 20 -20.38 0.41 5.36
CA MET A 20 -19.84 1.35 6.34
C MET A 20 -18.90 0.72 7.38
N VAL A 21 -17.98 -0.12 6.95
CA VAL A 21 -16.86 -0.52 7.82
C VAL A 21 -15.64 0.34 7.45
N GLY A 22 -15.62 1.56 7.96
CA GLY A 22 -14.42 2.40 7.97
C GLY A 22 -13.36 1.84 8.95
N PRO A 23 -12.11 2.31 8.89
CA PRO A 23 -10.99 1.81 9.70
C PRO A 23 -11.23 1.80 11.21
N MET A 24 -12.19 2.58 11.72
CA MET A 24 -12.63 2.53 13.14
C MET A 24 -13.27 1.20 13.54
N GLY A 25 -13.94 0.48 12.62
CA GLY A 25 -14.55 -0.82 12.93
C GLY A 25 -13.54 -1.94 13.14
N LEU A 26 -12.37 -1.82 12.52
CA LEU A 26 -11.32 -2.84 12.61
C LEU A 26 -10.53 -2.73 13.92
N VAL A 27 -10.25 -1.51 14.38
CA VAL A 27 -9.62 -1.25 15.69
C VAL A 27 -10.54 -1.74 16.81
N ALA A 28 -11.85 -1.55 16.70
CA ALA A 28 -12.82 -2.02 17.70
C ALA A 28 -12.91 -3.56 17.78
N LEU A 29 -12.78 -4.29 16.66
CA LEU A 29 -12.84 -5.76 16.63
C LEU A 29 -11.58 -6.44 17.19
N VAL A 30 -10.42 -5.81 17.01
CA VAL A 30 -9.16 -6.27 17.60
C VAL A 30 -9.16 -6.04 19.12
N ASP A 31 -9.76 -4.94 19.57
CA ASP A 31 -9.76 -4.53 20.99
C ASP A 31 -10.64 -5.43 21.87
N VAL A 32 -11.78 -5.93 21.39
CA VAL A 32 -12.68 -6.78 22.19
C VAL A 32 -12.08 -8.15 22.55
N ARG A 33 -11.23 -8.73 21.71
CA ARG A 33 -10.52 -9.98 22.03
C ARG A 33 -9.32 -9.76 22.94
N LEU A 34 -8.58 -8.66 22.75
CA LEU A 34 -7.45 -8.28 23.59
C LEU A 34 -7.91 -7.83 25.00
N ALA A 35 -9.01 -7.11 25.12
CA ALA A 35 -9.54 -6.66 26.41
C ALA A 35 -9.94 -7.83 27.32
N ARG A 36 -10.42 -8.95 26.77
CA ARG A 36 -10.83 -10.12 27.58
C ARG A 36 -9.65 -10.81 28.28
N ASP A 37 -8.47 -10.81 27.66
CA ASP A 37 -7.29 -11.52 28.19
C ASP A 37 -6.47 -10.66 29.17
N HIS A 38 -6.78 -9.35 29.27
CA HIS A 38 -5.99 -8.38 30.04
C HIS A 38 -6.79 -7.53 31.06
N ILE A 39 -8.04 -7.91 31.39
CA ILE A 39 -8.86 -7.16 32.36
C ILE A 39 -8.16 -7.05 33.73
N GLU A 40 -7.36 -8.04 34.12
CA GLU A 40 -6.59 -8.00 35.37
C GLU A 40 -5.41 -7.01 35.32
N ASP A 41 -4.86 -6.71 34.15
CA ASP A 41 -3.76 -5.76 33.98
C ASP A 41 -4.25 -4.30 33.97
N PHE A 42 -5.50 -4.04 33.53
CA PHE A 42 -6.10 -2.69 33.56
C PHE A 42 -6.38 -2.20 34.99
N ALA A 43 -6.70 -3.11 35.91
CA ALA A 43 -6.89 -2.76 37.33
C ALA A 43 -5.58 -2.28 38.01
N ARG A 44 -4.40 -2.68 37.49
CA ARG A 44 -3.09 -2.27 37.99
C ARG A 44 -2.65 -0.87 37.58
N ILE A 45 -3.26 -0.29 36.56
CA ILE A 45 -2.93 1.07 36.06
C ILE A 45 -3.86 2.15 36.60
N GLY A 46 -4.70 1.84 37.62
CA GLY A 46 -5.49 2.83 38.35
C GLY A 46 -6.69 3.40 37.61
N LEU A 47 -7.18 2.71 36.59
CA LEU A 47 -8.44 3.00 35.94
C LEU A 47 -9.58 2.36 36.76
N ASP A 48 -10.39 3.20 37.43
CA ASP A 48 -11.56 2.80 38.19
C ASP A 48 -12.67 2.36 37.22
N ILE A 49 -12.79 1.08 36.99
CA ILE A 49 -13.86 0.48 36.16
C ILE A 49 -14.93 -0.02 37.12
N ASP A 50 -16.10 0.62 37.13
CA ASP A 50 -17.26 0.20 37.90
C ASP A 50 -17.69 -1.21 37.45
N PRO A 51 -17.59 -2.23 38.32
CA PRO A 51 -17.96 -3.61 37.98
C PRO A 51 -19.50 -3.81 37.88
N ALA A 52 -20.31 -2.77 38.08
CA ALA A 52 -21.77 -2.83 38.05
C ALA A 52 -22.39 -2.47 36.69
N SER A 53 -21.62 -2.13 35.65
CA SER A 53 -22.17 -1.99 34.29
C SER A 53 -22.48 -3.37 33.72
N ARG A 54 -23.73 -3.83 33.94
CA ARG A 54 -24.29 -5.08 33.38
C ARG A 54 -24.19 -5.06 31.87
N LEU A 55 -23.36 -5.93 31.30
CA LEU A 55 -23.53 -6.39 29.93
C LEU A 55 -24.82 -7.21 29.89
N ASP A 56 -25.73 -6.80 29.03
CA ASP A 56 -27.05 -7.38 28.86
C ASP A 56 -26.95 -8.90 28.64
N ASP A 57 -27.67 -9.70 29.44
CA ASP A 57 -27.65 -11.18 29.48
C ASP A 57 -28.05 -11.84 28.14
N GLY A 58 -28.46 -11.05 27.14
CA GLY A 58 -28.84 -11.53 25.80
C GLY A 58 -27.67 -12.03 24.93
N ILE A 59 -26.47 -11.49 25.12
CA ILE A 59 -25.32 -11.83 24.27
C ILE A 59 -24.61 -13.11 24.75
N MET A 60 -24.70 -13.43 26.03
CA MET A 60 -24.06 -14.63 26.62
C MET A 60 -24.77 -15.93 26.28
N ASN A 61 -26.04 -15.89 25.87
CA ASN A 61 -26.81 -17.10 25.58
C ASN A 61 -26.58 -17.64 24.15
N GLU A 62 -26.22 -16.83 23.19
CA GLU A 62 -25.93 -17.30 21.82
C GLU A 62 -24.53 -17.90 21.67
N LEU A 63 -23.57 -17.56 22.53
CA LEU A 63 -22.22 -18.11 22.49
C LEU A 63 -22.04 -19.45 23.20
N ASN A 64 -23.07 -19.92 23.93
CA ASN A 64 -23.03 -21.15 24.76
C ASN A 64 -23.69 -22.38 24.09
N THR A 65 -24.22 -22.26 22.86
CA THR A 65 -24.97 -23.34 22.20
C THR A 65 -24.17 -24.25 21.27
N THR A 66 -22.83 -24.10 21.19
CA THR A 66 -21.98 -24.95 20.33
C THR A 66 -20.80 -25.58 21.10
N GLY A 67 -21.08 -26.29 22.18
CA GLY A 67 -20.13 -27.15 22.88
C GLY A 67 -20.61 -28.60 22.92
N PRO A 68 -19.73 -29.62 22.80
CA PRO A 68 -20.11 -31.03 22.87
C PRO A 68 -20.55 -31.42 24.29
N PRO A 69 -21.37 -32.49 24.44
CA PRO A 69 -22.04 -32.83 25.69
C PRO A 69 -21.07 -33.31 26.77
N ALA A 70 -21.28 -32.80 27.97
CA ALA A 70 -20.52 -33.17 29.17
C ALA A 70 -20.81 -34.60 29.61
N GLY A 71 -19.80 -35.45 29.60
CA GLY A 71 -19.80 -36.75 30.27
C GLY A 71 -19.43 -36.57 31.73
N THR A 72 -20.32 -37.07 32.60
CA THR A 72 -20.19 -37.13 34.05
C THR A 72 -19.09 -38.09 34.48
N LEU A 73 -18.10 -37.67 35.26
CA LEU A 73 -17.32 -38.51 36.15
C LEU A 73 -16.99 -37.76 37.47
N ALA A 74 -17.43 -38.32 38.56
CA ALA A 74 -17.11 -37.96 39.91
C ALA A 74 -15.73 -38.54 40.31
N GLY A 75 -14.97 -37.83 41.16
CA GLY A 75 -13.81 -38.42 41.83
C GLY A 75 -12.80 -37.38 42.30
N GLY A 76 -12.72 -37.18 43.62
CA GLY A 76 -11.82 -36.22 44.27
C GLY A 76 -10.34 -36.60 44.18
N GLY A 77 -9.46 -35.60 44.26
CA GLY A 77 -8.01 -35.78 44.38
C GLY A 77 -7.34 -34.42 44.43
N ARG A 78 -6.80 -34.08 45.59
CA ARG A 78 -5.83 -32.96 45.76
C ARG A 78 -4.57 -33.29 44.94
N GLY A 79 -4.26 -32.48 43.97
CA GLY A 79 -3.03 -32.63 43.18
C GLY A 79 -2.57 -31.29 42.63
N MET A 80 -1.29 -31.01 42.89
CA MET A 80 -0.48 -29.85 42.55
C MET A 80 -0.79 -29.32 41.14
N ALA A 81 -0.94 -27.98 41.06
CA ALA A 81 -1.07 -27.28 39.78
C ALA A 81 0.21 -27.48 38.93
N ALA A 82 0.04 -28.12 37.78
CA ALA A 82 1.06 -28.16 36.76
C ALA A 82 1.22 -26.78 36.13
N PRO A 83 2.44 -26.30 35.82
CA PRO A 83 2.62 -25.03 35.13
C PRO A 83 2.01 -25.13 33.72
N GLY A 84 1.11 -24.22 33.40
CA GLY A 84 0.51 -24.08 32.08
C GLY A 84 1.60 -23.83 31.01
N PRO A 85 1.29 -24.08 29.73
CA PRO A 85 2.26 -23.90 28.64
C PRO A 85 2.74 -22.44 28.65
N ARG A 86 4.06 -22.27 28.82
CA ARG A 86 4.71 -20.95 28.77
C ARG A 86 4.52 -20.41 27.35
N ARG A 87 3.78 -19.32 27.21
CA ARG A 87 3.75 -18.51 26.00
C ARG A 87 5.18 -18.07 25.66
N PRO A 88 5.61 -18.16 24.39
CA PRO A 88 6.91 -17.62 24.01
C PRO A 88 6.88 -16.11 24.23
N SER A 89 7.63 -15.62 25.21
CA SER A 89 7.91 -14.19 25.34
C SER A 89 8.76 -13.79 24.14
N LEU A 90 8.24 -12.94 23.26
CA LEU A 90 9.02 -12.24 22.25
C LEU A 90 10.02 -11.36 23.00
N ARG A 91 11.25 -11.84 23.17
CA ARG A 91 12.34 -11.04 23.71
C ARG A 91 12.66 -9.95 22.71
N ALA A 92 12.63 -8.68 23.15
CA ALA A 92 13.25 -7.57 22.45
C ALA A 92 14.68 -7.99 22.02
N GLY A 93 14.98 -7.87 20.72
CA GLY A 93 16.29 -8.21 20.16
C GLY A 93 16.41 -9.57 19.49
N ARG A 94 15.32 -10.26 19.14
CA ARG A 94 15.38 -11.45 18.30
C ARG A 94 15.15 -11.02 16.86
N SER A 95 16.22 -10.97 16.07
CA SER A 95 16.10 -11.00 14.60
C SER A 95 15.18 -12.18 14.25
N LEU A 96 14.08 -11.90 13.56
CA LEU A 96 13.25 -12.96 13.02
C LEU A 96 14.13 -13.86 12.16
N PRO A 97 13.99 -15.20 12.22
CA PRO A 97 14.80 -16.09 11.40
C PRO A 97 14.62 -15.69 9.93
N ALA A 98 15.72 -15.64 9.18
CA ALA A 98 15.67 -15.40 7.74
C ALA A 98 14.68 -16.40 7.15
N GLY A 99 13.61 -15.90 6.57
CA GLY A 99 12.64 -16.74 5.85
C GLY A 99 13.41 -17.53 4.79
N GLY A 100 12.97 -18.77 4.53
CA GLY A 100 13.57 -19.62 3.48
C GLY A 100 13.66 -18.83 2.16
N SER A 101 14.42 -19.32 1.20
CA SER A 101 14.85 -18.72 -0.08
C SER A 101 13.71 -18.28 -1.05
N GLY A 102 12.66 -17.66 -0.53
CA GLY A 102 11.54 -17.05 -1.25
C GLY A 102 11.58 -15.53 -1.09
N GLY A 103 11.06 -14.78 -2.07
CA GLY A 103 10.96 -13.33 -2.04
C GLY A 103 10.17 -12.79 -0.84
N ALA A 104 10.12 -11.48 -0.70
CA ALA A 104 9.36 -10.80 0.36
C ALA A 104 7.85 -11.07 0.26
N VAL A 105 7.33 -11.20 -0.97
CA VAL A 105 5.96 -11.66 -1.26
C VAL A 105 6.02 -12.71 -2.37
N ASP A 106 5.32 -13.82 -2.17
CA ASP A 106 5.07 -14.86 -3.19
C ASP A 106 3.57 -15.20 -3.14
N ALA A 107 2.86 -14.77 -4.17
CA ALA A 107 1.42 -14.99 -4.34
C ALA A 107 1.20 -15.72 -5.67
N ARG A 108 0.42 -16.83 -5.66
CA ARG A 108 0.17 -17.65 -6.84
C ARG A 108 -1.28 -18.03 -6.94
N GLY A 109 -1.87 -17.74 -8.10
CA GLY A 109 -3.24 -18.11 -8.46
C GLY A 109 -4.27 -17.50 -7.51
N VAL A 110 -4.02 -16.30 -6.97
CA VAL A 110 -4.85 -15.69 -5.94
C VAL A 110 -6.19 -15.25 -6.54
N ARG A 111 -7.27 -15.75 -5.95
CA ARG A 111 -8.65 -15.41 -6.35
C ARG A 111 -9.43 -14.80 -5.20
N LYS A 112 -10.29 -13.84 -5.53
CA LYS A 112 -11.24 -13.25 -4.59
C LYS A 112 -12.49 -12.78 -5.30
N ALA A 113 -13.64 -13.21 -4.78
CA ALA A 113 -14.95 -12.73 -5.23
C ALA A 113 -15.76 -12.17 -4.05
N PHE A 114 -16.66 -11.24 -4.35
CA PHE A 114 -17.64 -10.68 -3.44
C PHE A 114 -19.02 -10.82 -4.09
N GLY A 115 -19.77 -11.85 -3.69
CA GLY A 115 -20.99 -12.25 -4.41
C GLY A 115 -20.67 -12.58 -5.87
N ASP A 116 -21.34 -11.92 -6.81
CA ASP A 116 -21.15 -12.13 -8.26
C ASP A 116 -19.95 -11.33 -8.83
N HIS A 117 -19.33 -10.46 -8.03
CA HIS A 117 -18.21 -9.63 -8.47
C HIS A 117 -16.86 -10.31 -8.18
N VAL A 118 -16.13 -10.65 -9.25
CA VAL A 118 -14.76 -11.16 -9.15
C VAL A 118 -13.80 -9.97 -9.02
N ALA A 119 -13.21 -9.82 -7.85
CA ALA A 119 -12.25 -8.75 -7.56
C ALA A 119 -10.82 -9.12 -7.95
N LEU A 120 -10.45 -10.42 -7.84
CA LEU A 120 -9.17 -10.96 -8.27
C LEU A 120 -9.41 -12.31 -8.95
N ASP A 121 -8.82 -12.51 -10.12
CA ASP A 121 -9.00 -13.70 -10.94
C ASP A 121 -7.66 -14.39 -11.25
N GLY A 122 -7.05 -15.01 -10.23
CA GLY A 122 -5.87 -15.85 -10.41
C GLY A 122 -4.59 -15.03 -10.59
N ILE A 123 -4.37 -13.99 -9.78
CA ILE A 123 -3.15 -13.17 -9.86
C ILE A 123 -1.92 -13.91 -9.30
N ASP A 124 -0.80 -13.72 -9.98
CA ASP A 124 0.53 -14.14 -9.55
C ASP A 124 1.39 -12.90 -9.30
N LEU A 125 2.10 -12.84 -8.15
CA LEU A 125 2.98 -11.73 -7.80
C LEU A 125 4.23 -12.26 -7.10
N GLN A 126 5.41 -11.77 -7.51
CA GLN A 126 6.68 -12.05 -6.87
C GLN A 126 7.42 -10.77 -6.55
N VAL A 127 7.72 -10.54 -5.27
CA VAL A 127 8.42 -9.33 -4.79
C VAL A 127 9.74 -9.73 -4.16
N ALA A 128 10.82 -9.16 -4.67
CA ALA A 128 12.16 -9.38 -4.12
C ALA A 128 12.34 -8.62 -2.79
N GLU A 129 13.15 -9.16 -1.88
CA GLU A 129 13.49 -8.47 -0.62
C GLU A 129 14.31 -7.20 -0.89
N GLY A 130 14.05 -6.13 -0.11
CA GLY A 130 14.78 -4.88 -0.18
C GLY A 130 14.54 -4.08 -1.48
N THR A 131 13.36 -4.25 -2.09
CA THR A 131 12.96 -3.52 -3.31
C THR A 131 11.64 -2.78 -3.11
N VAL A 132 11.36 -1.85 -4.02
CA VAL A 132 10.05 -1.21 -4.17
C VAL A 132 9.28 -1.92 -5.27
N PHE A 133 8.16 -2.53 -4.93
CA PHE A 133 7.23 -3.12 -5.88
C PHE A 133 5.95 -2.27 -5.96
N ALA A 134 5.53 -1.88 -7.16
CA ALA A 134 4.32 -1.13 -7.38
C ALA A 134 3.23 -2.00 -8.03
N LEU A 135 2.05 -2.04 -7.42
CA LEU A 135 0.84 -2.57 -8.03
C LEU A 135 0.04 -1.39 -8.61
N LEU A 136 0.20 -1.17 -9.91
CA LEU A 136 -0.40 -0.08 -10.67
C LEU A 136 -1.75 -0.51 -11.25
N GLY A 137 -2.74 0.38 -11.27
CA GLY A 137 -4.01 0.11 -11.92
C GLY A 137 -5.08 1.15 -11.61
N PRO A 138 -6.19 1.17 -12.35
CA PRO A 138 -7.29 2.08 -12.11
C PRO A 138 -8.05 1.76 -10.83
N ASN A 139 -8.95 2.66 -10.42
CA ASN A 139 -9.84 2.40 -9.30
C ASN A 139 -10.75 1.21 -9.61
N GLY A 140 -10.92 0.31 -8.65
CA GLY A 140 -11.72 -0.90 -8.82
C GLY A 140 -10.99 -2.07 -9.48
N SER A 141 -9.71 -1.96 -9.85
CA SER A 141 -8.96 -3.06 -10.46
C SER A 141 -8.61 -4.22 -9.50
N GLY A 142 -8.74 -4.03 -8.17
CA GLY A 142 -8.41 -5.04 -7.17
C GLY A 142 -7.20 -4.72 -6.29
N LYS A 143 -6.53 -3.57 -6.44
CA LYS A 143 -5.33 -3.17 -5.68
C LYS A 143 -5.50 -3.27 -4.16
N THR A 144 -6.48 -2.55 -3.62
CA THR A 144 -6.78 -2.57 -2.17
C THR A 144 -7.19 -3.96 -1.68
N THR A 145 -7.90 -4.75 -2.51
CA THR A 145 -8.23 -6.14 -2.20
C THR A 145 -6.98 -6.98 -2.06
N THR A 146 -6.02 -6.85 -2.99
CA THR A 146 -4.72 -7.52 -2.94
C THR A 146 -3.96 -7.18 -1.66
N VAL A 147 -3.84 -5.88 -1.32
CA VAL A 147 -3.17 -5.44 -0.08
C VAL A 147 -3.86 -6.03 1.15
N ARG A 148 -5.19 -5.98 1.23
CA ARG A 148 -5.93 -6.55 2.37
C ARG A 148 -5.70 -8.04 2.55
N ILE A 149 -5.59 -8.80 1.45
CA ILE A 149 -5.28 -10.23 1.51
C ILE A 149 -3.84 -10.43 2.02
N LEU A 150 -2.86 -9.76 1.42
CA LEU A 150 -1.45 -9.88 1.81
C LEU A 150 -1.20 -9.46 3.27
N CYS A 151 -1.98 -8.52 3.79
CA CYS A 151 -1.94 -8.08 5.19
C CYS A 151 -2.77 -8.95 6.14
N THR A 152 -3.29 -10.09 5.73
CA THR A 152 -4.16 -10.98 6.53
C THR A 152 -5.47 -10.35 7.01
N LEU A 153 -5.91 -9.25 6.39
CA LEU A 153 -7.17 -8.56 6.72
C LEU A 153 -8.37 -9.13 5.98
N LEU A 154 -8.13 -9.91 4.94
CA LEU A 154 -9.14 -10.55 4.10
C LEU A 154 -8.60 -11.91 3.66
N ALA A 155 -9.41 -12.96 3.75
CA ALA A 155 -9.05 -14.28 3.23
C ALA A 155 -9.20 -14.31 1.70
N ALA A 156 -8.24 -14.93 1.00
CA ALA A 156 -8.40 -15.30 -0.40
C ALA A 156 -9.36 -16.48 -0.52
N ASP A 157 -10.04 -16.60 -1.68
CA ASP A 157 -10.92 -17.72 -1.94
C ASP A 157 -10.16 -18.91 -2.55
N ALA A 158 -9.01 -18.62 -3.21
CA ALA A 158 -8.08 -19.62 -3.73
C ALA A 158 -6.68 -19.01 -3.91
N GLY A 159 -5.70 -19.87 -4.11
CA GLY A 159 -4.30 -19.52 -4.32
C GLY A 159 -3.41 -19.88 -3.14
N SER A 160 -2.12 -19.59 -3.26
CA SER A 160 -1.13 -19.74 -2.18
C SER A 160 -0.40 -18.42 -1.97
N LEU A 161 -0.20 -18.04 -0.70
CA LEU A 161 0.33 -16.72 -0.35
C LEU A 161 1.38 -16.86 0.75
N ARG A 162 2.53 -16.23 0.51
CA ARG A 162 3.60 -16.09 1.52
C ARG A 162 4.04 -14.64 1.58
N VAL A 163 4.24 -14.13 2.80
CA VAL A 163 4.77 -12.80 3.06
C VAL A 163 5.88 -12.89 4.09
N ALA A 164 7.00 -12.25 3.83
CA ALA A 164 8.21 -12.33 4.65
C ALA A 164 8.68 -13.76 4.94
N GLY A 165 8.38 -14.71 4.02
CA GLY A 165 8.70 -16.13 4.15
C GLY A 165 7.68 -16.96 4.92
N TYR A 166 6.63 -16.35 5.50
CA TYR A 166 5.57 -17.02 6.25
C TYR A 166 4.35 -17.27 5.38
N ASP A 167 3.69 -18.40 5.59
CA ASP A 167 2.44 -18.76 4.91
C ASP A 167 1.27 -18.02 5.57
N LEU A 168 0.40 -17.39 4.78
CA LEU A 168 -0.67 -16.56 5.30
C LEU A 168 -1.75 -17.36 6.05
N ASP A 169 -2.00 -18.59 5.63
CA ASP A 169 -3.03 -19.44 6.25
C ASP A 169 -2.51 -20.15 7.50
N ARG A 170 -1.22 -20.54 7.49
CA ARG A 170 -0.62 -21.30 8.59
C ARG A 170 -0.05 -20.44 9.69
N ASP A 171 0.58 -19.32 9.31
CA ASP A 171 1.36 -18.47 10.20
C ASP A 171 0.92 -16.99 10.18
N PRO A 172 -0.39 -16.66 10.21
CA PRO A 172 -0.86 -15.28 10.05
C PRO A 172 -0.33 -14.33 11.13
N GLU A 173 -0.06 -14.83 12.34
CA GLU A 173 0.53 -14.02 13.42
C GLU A 173 1.98 -13.62 13.10
N MET A 174 2.75 -14.53 12.49
CA MET A 174 4.12 -14.25 12.08
C MET A 174 4.17 -13.26 10.91
N VAL A 175 3.20 -13.37 9.97
CA VAL A 175 3.02 -12.37 8.91
C VAL A 175 2.76 -11.00 9.53
N ARG A 176 1.77 -10.88 10.42
CA ARG A 176 1.43 -9.61 11.08
C ARG A 176 2.58 -9.00 11.87
N ALA A 177 3.41 -9.83 12.49
CA ALA A 177 4.60 -9.38 13.22
C ALA A 177 5.73 -8.90 12.29
N ALA A 178 5.74 -9.30 11.02
CA ALA A 178 6.78 -8.99 10.05
C ALA A 178 6.41 -7.85 9.09
N ILE A 179 5.16 -7.37 9.12
CA ILE A 179 4.66 -6.34 8.21
C ILE A 179 4.31 -5.03 8.90
N GLY A 180 4.44 -3.92 8.15
CA GLY A 180 3.83 -2.63 8.46
C GLY A 180 2.78 -2.30 7.40
N VAL A 181 1.71 -1.62 7.78
CA VAL A 181 0.61 -1.31 6.85
C VAL A 181 0.21 0.15 7.03
N THR A 182 0.22 0.90 5.93
CA THR A 182 -0.40 2.22 5.85
C THR A 182 -1.59 2.12 4.90
N GLY A 183 -2.80 2.29 5.43
CA GLY A 183 -4.02 2.25 4.63
C GLY A 183 -4.27 3.54 3.85
N GLN A 184 -5.30 3.52 3.01
CA GLN A 184 -5.81 4.70 2.29
C GLN A 184 -6.21 5.83 3.25
N PHE A 185 -6.71 5.50 4.44
CA PHE A 185 -6.98 6.46 5.51
C PHE A 185 -5.89 6.35 6.57
N SER A 186 -5.40 7.52 7.02
CA SER A 186 -4.38 7.60 8.06
C SER A 186 -4.87 6.97 9.38
N ALA A 187 -4.06 6.11 9.97
CA ALA A 187 -4.31 5.52 11.28
C ALA A 187 -4.02 6.49 12.45
N VAL A 188 -3.55 7.69 12.17
CA VAL A 188 -3.21 8.71 13.15
C VAL A 188 -4.46 9.14 13.94
N ASP A 189 -4.43 8.95 15.25
CA ASP A 189 -5.44 9.51 16.15
C ASP A 189 -5.22 11.03 16.29
N LYS A 190 -6.20 11.81 15.81
CA LYS A 190 -6.14 13.27 15.79
C LYS A 190 -6.21 13.91 17.17
N LEU A 191 -6.64 13.18 18.19
CA LEU A 191 -6.74 13.67 19.57
C LEU A 191 -5.40 13.53 20.29
N LEU A 192 -4.52 12.65 19.83
CA LEU A 192 -3.19 12.42 20.38
C LEU A 192 -2.16 13.34 19.71
N THR A 193 -1.09 13.61 20.42
CA THR A 193 0.12 14.24 19.86
C THR A 193 0.86 13.29 18.94
N GLY A 194 1.82 13.79 18.15
CA GLY A 194 2.68 12.94 17.32
C GLY A 194 3.46 11.92 18.15
N GLY A 195 4.01 12.36 19.29
CA GLY A 195 4.73 11.48 20.21
C GLY A 195 3.85 10.41 20.85
N GLU A 196 2.60 10.76 21.25
CA GLU A 196 1.65 9.80 21.82
C GLU A 196 1.17 8.76 20.81
N ASN A 197 0.95 9.14 19.53
CA ASN A 197 0.64 8.20 18.48
C ASN A 197 1.74 7.15 18.30
N LEU A 198 3.00 7.58 18.26
CA LEU A 198 4.14 6.66 18.16
C LEU A 198 4.33 5.82 19.42
N ALA A 199 4.12 6.40 20.62
CA ALA A 199 4.19 5.67 21.88
C ALA A 199 3.12 4.59 21.96
N LEU A 200 1.89 4.86 21.50
CA LEU A 200 0.83 3.88 21.40
C LEU A 200 1.25 2.69 20.52
N MET A 201 1.87 2.97 19.36
CA MET A 201 2.38 1.90 18.49
C MET A 201 3.51 1.11 19.15
N ALA A 202 4.38 1.76 19.94
CA ALA A 202 5.45 1.08 20.67
C ALA A 202 4.89 0.14 21.75
N ASP A 203 3.82 0.54 22.43
CA ASP A 203 3.13 -0.29 23.40
C ASP A 203 2.43 -1.48 22.72
N LEU A 204 1.75 -1.26 21.58
CA LEU A 204 1.13 -2.32 20.78
C LEU A 204 2.15 -3.30 20.20
N ALA A 205 3.34 -2.82 19.84
CA ALA A 205 4.47 -3.66 19.42
C ALA A 205 5.19 -4.34 20.60
N HIS A 206 4.68 -4.17 21.83
CA HIS A 206 5.24 -4.72 23.06
C HIS A 206 6.72 -4.34 23.31
N LEU A 207 7.12 -3.16 22.85
CA LEU A 207 8.45 -2.63 23.15
C LEU A 207 8.51 -2.23 24.64
N GLY A 208 9.56 -2.65 25.32
CA GLY A 208 9.78 -2.22 26.70
C GLY A 208 9.93 -0.69 26.80
N ARG A 209 9.53 -0.09 27.92
CA ARG A 209 9.47 1.39 28.10
C ARG A 209 10.73 2.15 27.66
N ALA A 210 11.93 1.61 27.89
CA ALA A 210 13.17 2.27 27.48
C ALA A 210 13.37 2.18 25.96
N ALA A 211 13.19 0.99 25.38
CA ALA A 211 13.31 0.77 23.93
C ALA A 211 12.24 1.54 23.15
N GLY A 212 10.98 1.54 23.64
CA GLY A 212 9.89 2.29 23.03
C GLY A 212 10.16 3.80 22.99
N ARG A 213 10.60 4.39 24.11
CA ARG A 213 10.98 5.82 24.14
C ARG A 213 12.13 6.16 23.18
N SER A 214 13.16 5.30 23.13
CA SER A 214 14.28 5.50 22.21
C SER A 214 13.82 5.44 20.75
N ARG A 215 12.97 4.45 20.42
CA ARG A 215 12.42 4.27 19.07
C ARG A 215 11.52 5.43 18.65
N VAL A 216 10.67 5.91 19.56
CA VAL A 216 9.80 7.08 19.30
C VAL A 216 10.63 8.33 19.02
N ALA A 217 11.67 8.61 19.82
CA ALA A 217 12.53 9.76 19.61
C ALA A 217 13.28 9.67 18.25
N GLU A 218 13.84 8.51 17.95
CA GLU A 218 14.50 8.24 16.67
C GLU A 218 13.56 8.51 15.47
N LEU A 219 12.33 7.98 15.52
CA LEU A 219 11.38 8.13 14.43
C LEU A 219 10.87 9.58 14.29
N LEU A 220 10.67 10.30 15.39
CA LEU A 220 10.31 11.72 15.34
C LEU A 220 11.39 12.55 14.64
N GLU A 221 12.67 12.33 14.98
CA GLU A 221 13.79 13.00 14.32
C GLU A 221 13.89 12.63 12.84
N ARG A 222 13.86 11.33 12.54
CA ARG A 222 14.02 10.82 11.17
C ARG A 222 12.93 11.33 10.22
N PHE A 223 11.70 11.49 10.73
CA PHE A 223 10.56 11.96 9.94
C PHE A 223 10.33 13.47 10.01
N ASP A 224 11.29 14.23 10.58
CA ASP A 224 11.20 15.69 10.74
C ASP A 224 9.89 16.10 11.43
N LEU A 225 9.60 15.45 12.56
CA LEU A 225 8.43 15.66 13.39
C LEU A 225 8.77 16.03 14.84
N ALA A 226 10.08 16.11 15.19
CA ALA A 226 10.55 16.35 16.56
C ALA A 226 10.00 17.67 17.14
N GLU A 227 10.01 18.78 16.39
CA GLU A 227 9.48 20.08 16.84
C GLU A 227 7.95 20.10 17.01
N ALA A 228 7.27 19.13 16.44
CA ALA A 228 5.82 18.98 16.52
C ALA A 228 5.38 17.82 17.42
N ALA A 229 6.32 17.11 18.04
CA ALA A 229 6.06 15.88 18.80
C ALA A 229 4.95 16.03 19.84
N ASP A 230 4.95 17.17 20.55
CA ASP A 230 4.01 17.47 21.64
C ASP A 230 2.74 18.21 21.18
N LYS A 231 2.60 18.48 19.85
CA LYS A 231 1.40 19.14 19.31
C LYS A 231 0.36 18.08 18.94
N PRO A 232 -0.95 18.37 19.15
CA PRO A 232 -2.01 17.49 18.69
C PRO A 232 -1.90 17.23 17.17
N SER A 233 -2.00 15.99 16.74
CA SER A 233 -1.85 15.63 15.33
C SER A 233 -2.99 16.19 14.45
N ALA A 234 -4.11 16.62 15.06
CA ALA A 234 -5.14 17.40 14.40
C ALA A 234 -4.60 18.69 13.76
N THR A 235 -3.56 19.29 14.34
CA THR A 235 -2.93 20.54 13.87
C THR A 235 -1.88 20.31 12.78
N TYR A 236 -1.54 19.06 12.49
CA TYR A 236 -0.53 18.72 11.48
C TYR A 236 -1.04 19.03 10.07
N SER A 237 -0.13 19.45 9.19
CA SER A 237 -0.42 19.49 7.74
C SER A 237 -0.71 18.08 7.20
N GLY A 238 -1.27 17.97 6.00
CA GLY A 238 -1.49 16.69 5.34
C GLY A 238 -0.20 15.88 5.21
N GLY A 239 0.88 16.55 4.79
CA GLY A 239 2.21 15.92 4.69
C GLY A 239 2.79 15.47 6.03
N MET A 240 2.63 16.26 7.11
CA MET A 240 3.06 15.85 8.45
C MET A 240 2.29 14.63 8.94
N ARG A 241 0.96 14.60 8.74
CA ARG A 241 0.16 13.41 9.11
C ARG A 241 0.58 12.17 8.35
N ARG A 242 0.90 12.31 7.04
CA ARG A 242 1.35 11.17 6.24
C ARG A 242 2.74 10.68 6.65
N ARG A 243 3.64 11.60 7.04
CA ARG A 243 4.94 11.25 7.61
C ARG A 243 4.80 10.53 8.95
N LEU A 244 3.92 10.99 9.82
CA LEU A 244 3.61 10.34 11.10
C LEU A 244 3.03 8.94 10.88
N ASP A 245 2.09 8.79 9.95
CA ASP A 245 1.46 7.52 9.60
C ASP A 245 2.52 6.49 9.13
N LEU A 246 3.44 6.92 8.26
CA LEU A 246 4.56 6.07 7.83
C LEU A 246 5.52 5.76 8.99
N ALA A 247 5.83 6.72 9.85
CA ALA A 247 6.67 6.50 11.03
C ALA A 247 6.05 5.47 11.99
N MET A 248 4.72 5.51 12.16
CA MET A 248 3.98 4.54 12.99
C MET A 248 4.16 3.10 12.49
N THR A 249 4.22 2.88 11.17
CA THR A 249 4.42 1.54 10.61
C THR A 249 5.80 0.97 10.89
N LEU A 250 6.79 1.83 11.12
CA LEU A 250 8.19 1.45 11.37
C LEU A 250 8.49 1.12 12.82
N VAL A 251 7.58 1.40 13.75
CA VAL A 251 7.82 1.18 15.19
C VAL A 251 8.17 -0.28 15.47
N GLY A 252 7.49 -1.22 14.82
CA GLY A 252 7.69 -2.67 15.00
C GLY A 252 8.84 -3.28 14.17
N GLU A 253 9.66 -2.48 13.49
CA GLU A 253 10.77 -2.94 12.62
C GLU A 253 10.31 -3.98 11.58
N PRO A 254 9.33 -3.65 10.73
CA PRO A 254 8.79 -4.58 9.75
C PRO A 254 9.82 -4.94 8.67
N ARG A 255 9.71 -6.14 8.09
CA ARG A 255 10.49 -6.57 6.91
C ARG A 255 9.82 -6.12 5.61
N VAL A 256 8.49 -6.03 5.60
CA VAL A 256 7.70 -5.60 4.44
C VAL A 256 6.72 -4.52 4.88
N ILE A 257 6.64 -3.42 4.13
CA ILE A 257 5.66 -2.36 4.36
C ILE A 257 4.70 -2.31 3.17
N PHE A 258 3.42 -2.37 3.46
CA PHE A 258 2.35 -2.18 2.49
C PHE A 258 1.84 -0.74 2.56
N LEU A 259 1.87 -0.04 1.41
CA LEU A 259 1.41 1.34 1.27
C LEU A 259 0.25 1.39 0.28
N ASP A 260 -0.96 1.63 0.75
CA ASP A 260 -2.14 1.75 -0.12
C ASP A 260 -2.33 3.21 -0.53
N GLU A 261 -1.97 3.54 -1.79
CA GLU A 261 -2.03 4.88 -2.40
C GLU A 261 -1.33 5.96 -1.54
N PRO A 262 -0.01 5.85 -1.28
CA PRO A 262 0.69 6.65 -0.27
C PRO A 262 0.70 8.15 -0.52
N THR A 263 0.51 8.61 -1.75
CA THR A 263 0.61 10.03 -2.11
C THR A 263 -0.73 10.68 -2.48
N THR A 264 -1.83 9.92 -2.41
CA THR A 264 -3.16 10.47 -2.70
C THR A 264 -3.50 11.64 -1.76
N GLY A 265 -3.94 12.75 -2.34
CA GLY A 265 -4.29 13.97 -1.60
C GLY A 265 -3.10 14.83 -1.16
N LEU A 266 -1.87 14.50 -1.57
CA LEU A 266 -0.70 15.35 -1.35
C LEU A 266 -0.47 16.28 -2.55
N ASP A 267 0.01 17.48 -2.24
CA ASP A 267 0.51 18.42 -3.25
C ASP A 267 1.79 17.89 -3.93
N PRO A 268 2.23 18.44 -5.06
CA PRO A 268 3.43 17.94 -5.78
C PRO A 268 4.70 17.94 -4.93
N ARG A 269 4.84 18.89 -4.00
CA ARG A 269 5.98 18.95 -3.07
C ARG A 269 5.91 17.83 -2.03
N GLY A 270 4.74 17.61 -1.46
CA GLY A 270 4.48 16.54 -0.51
C GLY A 270 4.71 15.16 -1.14
N ARG A 271 4.26 14.94 -2.40
CA ARG A 271 4.52 13.70 -3.14
C ARG A 271 6.03 13.43 -3.28
N ARG A 272 6.81 14.42 -3.73
CA ARG A 272 8.27 14.28 -3.88
C ARG A 272 8.96 13.95 -2.55
N ALA A 273 8.56 14.60 -1.47
CA ALA A 273 9.10 14.33 -0.14
C ALA A 273 8.78 12.88 0.32
N MET A 274 7.56 12.40 0.06
CA MET A 274 7.16 11.03 0.36
C MET A 274 7.95 10.01 -0.47
N TRP A 275 8.17 10.26 -1.76
CA TRP A 275 9.00 9.39 -2.61
C TRP A 275 10.44 9.28 -2.13
N GLN A 276 11.05 10.40 -1.72
CA GLN A 276 12.40 10.39 -1.15
C GLN A 276 12.46 9.55 0.12
N MET A 277 11.44 9.66 0.97
CA MET A 277 11.34 8.92 2.22
C MET A 277 11.19 7.42 1.98
N ILE A 278 10.31 7.00 1.05
CA ILE A 278 10.13 5.61 0.66
C ILE A 278 11.45 5.01 0.14
N ARG A 279 12.16 5.74 -0.72
CA ARG A 279 13.47 5.29 -1.23
C ARG A 279 14.52 5.18 -0.12
N ALA A 280 14.54 6.11 0.84
CA ALA A 280 15.46 6.05 1.98
C ALA A 280 15.22 4.80 2.84
N LEU A 281 13.96 4.42 3.09
CA LEU A 281 13.62 3.21 3.84
C LEU A 281 14.19 1.94 3.17
N VAL A 282 14.09 1.84 1.86
CA VAL A 282 14.65 0.69 1.13
C VAL A 282 16.18 0.72 1.15
N ALA A 283 16.79 1.88 0.91
CA ALA A 283 18.25 2.00 0.81
C ALA A 283 18.95 1.76 2.16
N GLU A 284 18.41 2.31 3.24
CA GLU A 284 19.04 2.33 4.56
C GLU A 284 18.63 1.13 5.42
N ASP A 285 17.30 0.85 5.52
CA ASP A 285 16.77 -0.19 6.42
C ASP A 285 16.62 -1.55 5.73
N LYS A 286 16.82 -1.61 4.40
CA LYS A 286 16.60 -2.83 3.60
C LYS A 286 15.17 -3.38 3.71
N VAL A 287 14.22 -2.52 4.04
CA VAL A 287 12.81 -2.86 4.09
C VAL A 287 12.27 -3.04 2.68
N THR A 288 11.43 -4.03 2.47
CA THR A 288 10.71 -4.20 1.21
C THR A 288 9.46 -3.33 1.22
N ILE A 289 9.21 -2.59 0.16
CA ILE A 289 8.01 -1.78 0.01
C ILE A 289 7.12 -2.39 -1.06
N PHE A 290 5.86 -2.68 -0.69
CA PHE A 290 4.79 -3.00 -1.63
C PHE A 290 3.81 -1.82 -1.64
N LEU A 291 3.75 -1.08 -2.73
CA LEU A 291 2.81 0.04 -2.83
C LEU A 291 1.75 -0.19 -3.90
N THR A 292 0.56 0.34 -3.67
CA THR A 292 -0.46 0.47 -4.72
C THR A 292 -0.52 1.91 -5.19
N THR A 293 -0.77 2.10 -6.46
CA THR A 293 -0.97 3.45 -7.01
C THR A 293 -1.84 3.42 -8.28
N GLN A 294 -2.46 4.54 -8.57
CA GLN A 294 -3.07 4.83 -9.88
C GLN A 294 -2.23 5.85 -10.67
N TYR A 295 -1.19 6.41 -10.06
CA TYR A 295 -0.33 7.41 -10.67
C TYR A 295 0.88 6.75 -11.33
N LEU A 296 0.98 6.90 -12.65
CA LEU A 296 2.04 6.29 -13.45
C LEU A 296 3.41 6.91 -13.14
N ASP A 297 3.46 8.22 -12.89
CA ASP A 297 4.69 8.92 -12.49
C ASP A 297 5.24 8.45 -11.13
N GLU A 298 4.37 8.04 -10.21
CA GLU A 298 4.78 7.44 -8.93
C GLU A 298 5.42 6.07 -9.14
N ALA A 299 4.77 5.20 -9.92
CA ALA A 299 5.29 3.88 -10.24
C ALA A 299 6.63 3.98 -10.98
N ASP A 300 6.72 4.85 -11.99
CA ASP A 300 7.94 5.07 -12.79
C ASP A 300 9.13 5.53 -11.95
N ARG A 301 8.87 6.42 -10.99
CA ARG A 301 9.95 7.00 -10.16
C ARG A 301 10.36 6.14 -8.99
N LEU A 302 9.46 5.37 -8.41
CA LEU A 302 9.71 4.63 -7.18
C LEU A 302 10.03 3.17 -7.40
N ALA A 303 9.35 2.51 -8.32
CA ALA A 303 9.35 1.07 -8.36
C ALA A 303 10.60 0.50 -9.03
N ASP A 304 11.13 -0.57 -8.45
CA ASP A 304 12.10 -1.45 -9.10
C ASP A 304 11.38 -2.43 -10.05
N ARG A 305 10.14 -2.84 -9.70
CA ARG A 305 9.25 -3.63 -10.56
C ARG A 305 7.81 -3.14 -10.40
N ILE A 306 7.07 -3.22 -11.49
CA ILE A 306 5.67 -2.81 -11.59
C ILE A 306 4.86 -4.00 -12.09
N ALA A 307 3.73 -4.29 -11.44
CA ALA A 307 2.67 -5.10 -12.01
C ALA A 307 1.45 -4.21 -12.32
N VAL A 308 0.95 -4.28 -13.54
CA VAL A 308 -0.25 -3.56 -13.97
C VAL A 308 -1.45 -4.48 -13.75
N LEU A 309 -2.35 -4.06 -12.86
CA LEU A 309 -3.57 -4.77 -12.51
C LEU A 309 -4.78 -4.12 -13.19
N ASP A 310 -5.48 -4.87 -14.03
CA ASP A 310 -6.73 -4.44 -14.64
C ASP A 310 -7.79 -5.54 -14.50
N HIS A 311 -9.01 -5.15 -14.10
CA HIS A 311 -10.14 -6.07 -13.90
C HIS A 311 -9.80 -7.37 -13.14
N GLY A 312 -9.00 -7.25 -12.06
CA GLY A 312 -8.62 -8.38 -11.22
C GLY A 312 -7.56 -9.30 -11.80
N THR A 313 -6.92 -8.95 -12.92
CA THR A 313 -5.85 -9.72 -13.56
C THR A 313 -4.59 -8.89 -13.72
N VAL A 314 -3.39 -9.51 -13.61
CA VAL A 314 -2.12 -8.86 -13.94
C VAL A 314 -1.95 -8.91 -15.47
N VAL A 315 -2.02 -7.76 -16.13
CA VAL A 315 -1.95 -7.64 -17.60
C VAL A 315 -0.54 -7.37 -18.10
N ALA A 316 0.34 -6.81 -17.25
CA ALA A 316 1.75 -6.63 -17.57
C ALA A 316 2.57 -6.63 -16.26
N GLU A 317 3.82 -7.11 -16.33
CA GLU A 317 4.79 -7.02 -15.24
C GLU A 317 6.19 -6.86 -15.81
N GLY A 318 7.02 -6.03 -15.13
CA GLY A 318 8.41 -5.77 -15.50
C GLY A 318 9.02 -4.62 -14.69
N THR A 319 10.29 -4.31 -14.96
CA THR A 319 10.86 -3.02 -14.56
C THR A 319 10.22 -1.89 -15.36
N PRO A 320 10.26 -0.62 -14.90
CA PRO A 320 9.76 0.50 -15.70
C PRO A 320 10.32 0.50 -17.12
N ASP A 321 11.62 0.27 -17.28
CA ASP A 321 12.29 0.26 -18.59
C ASP A 321 11.88 -0.93 -19.45
N GLU A 322 11.70 -2.15 -18.86
CA GLU A 322 11.20 -3.32 -19.58
C GLU A 322 9.78 -3.10 -20.10
N LEU A 323 8.92 -2.44 -19.30
CA LEU A 323 7.55 -2.14 -19.71
C LEU A 323 7.52 -1.12 -20.84
N LYS A 324 8.26 -0.03 -20.74
CA LYS A 324 8.39 0.99 -21.78
C LYS A 324 8.96 0.41 -23.09
N ALA A 325 9.93 -0.50 -23.00
CA ALA A 325 10.53 -1.15 -24.16
C ALA A 325 9.55 -2.08 -24.95
N ARG A 326 8.42 -2.49 -24.33
CA ARG A 326 7.38 -3.29 -25.01
C ARG A 326 6.55 -2.48 -25.98
N ILE A 327 6.52 -1.16 -25.83
CA ILE A 327 5.80 -0.27 -26.72
C ILE A 327 6.69 0.06 -27.91
N PRO A 328 6.23 -0.17 -29.15
CA PRO A 328 7.04 0.16 -30.34
C PRO A 328 7.35 1.65 -30.36
N GLY A 329 8.63 1.94 -30.38
CA GLY A 329 9.32 3.17 -30.74
C GLY A 329 8.69 4.50 -30.30
N GLY A 330 9.52 5.32 -29.62
CA GLY A 330 9.23 6.74 -29.54
C GLY A 330 9.03 7.34 -30.91
N HIS A 331 8.40 8.48 -30.98
CA HIS A 331 8.23 9.20 -32.23
C HIS A 331 8.84 10.59 -32.09
N VAL A 332 9.29 11.12 -33.23
CA VAL A 332 9.68 12.51 -33.37
C VAL A 332 8.47 13.24 -33.92
N ARG A 333 7.94 14.19 -33.19
CA ARG A 333 6.92 15.12 -33.66
C ARG A 333 7.64 16.31 -34.28
N LEU A 334 7.28 16.63 -35.51
CA LEU A 334 7.73 17.77 -36.29
C LEU A 334 6.55 18.70 -36.49
N ASP A 335 6.66 19.96 -36.10
CA ASP A 335 5.63 20.97 -36.32
C ASP A 335 6.08 21.90 -37.45
N PHE A 336 5.19 22.25 -38.37
CA PHE A 336 5.48 23.01 -39.56
C PHE A 336 4.70 24.34 -39.56
N ALA A 337 5.28 25.38 -40.17
CA ALA A 337 4.70 26.70 -40.23
C ALA A 337 3.52 26.80 -41.22
N ASP A 338 3.55 25.93 -42.26
CA ASP A 338 2.54 25.97 -43.33
C ASP A 338 2.19 24.58 -43.86
N PRO A 339 1.01 24.44 -44.51
CA PRO A 339 0.57 23.16 -45.09
C PRO A 339 1.45 22.65 -46.22
N GLU A 340 2.19 23.49 -46.94
CA GLU A 340 3.02 23.08 -48.10
C GLU A 340 4.26 22.34 -47.58
N ALA A 341 4.91 22.85 -46.51
CA ALA A 341 6.01 22.19 -45.84
C ALA A 341 5.59 20.85 -45.23
N LEU A 342 4.42 20.81 -44.59
CA LEU A 342 3.81 19.58 -44.07
C LEU A 342 3.60 18.53 -45.17
N ASP A 343 3.05 18.94 -46.33
CA ASP A 343 2.81 18.05 -47.50
C ASP A 343 4.13 17.52 -48.09
N CYS A 344 5.16 18.35 -48.13
CA CYS A 344 6.48 17.94 -48.63
C CYS A 344 7.13 16.93 -47.67
N ALA A 345 7.10 17.22 -46.38
CA ALA A 345 7.64 16.33 -45.33
C ALA A 345 6.88 14.97 -45.31
N ALA A 346 5.55 15.00 -45.39
CA ALA A 346 4.73 13.79 -45.41
C ALA A 346 5.02 12.86 -46.60
N ARG A 347 5.41 13.43 -47.72
CA ARG A 347 5.83 12.65 -48.92
C ARG A 347 7.26 12.11 -48.81
N LEU A 348 8.12 12.81 -48.08
CA LEU A 348 9.52 12.43 -47.93
C LEU A 348 9.73 11.32 -46.90
N LEU A 349 8.97 11.40 -45.78
CA LEU A 349 9.19 10.55 -44.61
C LEU A 349 8.30 9.29 -44.72
N ASP A 350 8.88 8.12 -44.38
CA ASP A 350 8.18 6.84 -44.49
C ASP A 350 7.16 6.67 -43.36
N ALA A 351 5.90 6.40 -43.69
CA ALA A 351 4.77 6.15 -42.81
C ALA A 351 4.56 7.18 -41.66
N PRO A 352 4.56 8.50 -41.94
CA PRO A 352 4.28 9.48 -40.89
C PRO A 352 2.79 9.48 -40.50
N VAL A 353 2.52 9.63 -39.18
CA VAL A 353 1.19 9.98 -38.71
C VAL A 353 1.05 11.49 -38.85
N ARG A 354 0.03 11.91 -39.60
CA ARG A 354 -0.21 13.32 -39.96
C ARG A 354 -1.38 13.88 -39.17
N ASP A 355 -1.20 15.11 -38.69
CA ASP A 355 -2.25 15.92 -38.07
C ASP A 355 -2.31 17.28 -38.80
N ASP A 356 -3.38 17.48 -39.57
CA ASP A 356 -3.61 18.69 -40.38
C ASP A 356 -4.06 19.88 -39.53
N ASP A 357 -4.70 19.65 -38.40
CA ASP A 357 -5.19 20.72 -37.52
C ASP A 357 -4.04 21.42 -36.79
N THR A 358 -3.02 20.68 -36.40
CA THR A 358 -1.83 21.18 -35.72
C THR A 358 -0.62 21.33 -36.63
N LEU A 359 -0.77 21.12 -37.92
CA LEU A 359 0.31 21.10 -38.92
C LEU A 359 1.51 20.26 -38.48
N SER A 360 1.30 19.06 -38.01
CA SER A 360 2.37 18.22 -37.46
C SER A 360 2.45 16.84 -38.08
N LEU A 361 3.66 16.28 -38.09
CA LEU A 361 3.95 14.89 -38.41
C LEU A 361 4.57 14.16 -37.22
N GLN A 362 4.16 12.89 -37.03
CA GLN A 362 4.85 12.00 -36.12
C GLN A 362 5.58 10.92 -36.92
N VAL A 363 6.89 10.87 -36.74
CA VAL A 363 7.78 9.93 -37.44
C VAL A 363 8.36 8.96 -36.40
N PRO A 364 8.33 7.64 -36.63
CA PRO A 364 8.93 6.68 -35.72
C PRO A 364 10.38 7.02 -35.42
N SER A 365 10.75 7.13 -34.14
CA SER A 365 12.13 7.38 -33.73
C SER A 365 12.94 6.09 -33.86
N GLN A 366 13.76 5.99 -34.90
CA GLN A 366 14.67 4.86 -35.09
C GLN A 366 16.11 5.30 -34.84
N GLY A 367 16.87 4.54 -34.03
CA GLY A 367 18.31 4.72 -33.90
C GLY A 367 18.79 5.87 -32.98
N GLY A 368 17.96 6.38 -32.08
CA GLY A 368 18.37 7.38 -31.09
C GLY A 368 18.88 8.67 -31.75
N VAL A 369 19.95 9.28 -31.19
CA VAL A 369 20.53 10.55 -31.68
C VAL A 369 21.01 10.47 -33.12
N ALA A 370 21.50 9.31 -33.57
CA ALA A 370 21.96 9.12 -34.96
C ALA A 370 20.78 9.14 -35.93
N GLY A 371 19.67 8.47 -35.61
CA GLY A 371 18.46 8.50 -36.40
C GLY A 371 17.84 9.89 -36.49
N LEU A 372 17.78 10.61 -35.35
CA LEU A 372 17.30 11.99 -35.35
C LEU A 372 18.15 12.90 -36.26
N ARG A 373 19.49 12.77 -36.20
CA ARG A 373 20.36 13.54 -37.09
C ARG A 373 20.10 13.22 -38.54
N ALA A 374 19.98 11.94 -38.91
CA ALA A 374 19.67 11.54 -40.27
C ALA A 374 18.34 12.11 -40.76
N LEU A 375 17.30 12.11 -39.89
CA LEU A 375 16.00 12.71 -40.19
C LEU A 375 16.12 14.22 -40.48
N LEU A 376 16.85 14.97 -39.66
CA LEU A 376 17.03 16.40 -39.85
C LEU A 376 17.90 16.71 -41.11
N ASP A 377 18.96 15.93 -41.37
CA ASP A 377 19.75 16.04 -42.56
C ASP A 377 18.92 15.75 -43.85
N ASP A 378 17.93 14.89 -43.77
CA ASP A 378 17.01 14.60 -44.87
C ASP A 378 16.07 15.76 -45.14
N LEU A 379 15.48 16.36 -44.10
CA LEU A 379 14.60 17.53 -44.23
C LEU A 379 15.37 18.73 -44.80
N ASP A 380 16.56 19.01 -44.28
CA ASP A 380 17.44 20.10 -44.74
C ASP A 380 17.84 19.93 -46.21
N ARG A 381 18.17 18.71 -46.65
CA ARG A 381 18.52 18.42 -48.07
C ARG A 381 17.36 18.68 -49.03
N HIS A 382 16.12 18.56 -48.56
CA HIS A 382 14.96 18.84 -49.37
C HIS A 382 14.37 20.25 -49.16
N GLY A 383 15.07 21.09 -48.36
CA GLY A 383 14.66 22.47 -48.12
C GLY A 383 13.36 22.59 -47.35
N ILE A 384 13.06 21.61 -46.47
CA ILE A 384 11.85 21.60 -45.66
C ILE A 384 12.18 22.16 -44.27
N ASP A 385 11.66 23.35 -43.97
CA ASP A 385 11.84 24.00 -42.68
C ASP A 385 10.88 23.43 -41.65
N VAL A 386 11.40 23.08 -40.46
CA VAL A 386 10.66 22.60 -39.29
C VAL A 386 10.62 23.72 -38.25
N GLU A 387 9.42 24.13 -37.83
CA GLU A 387 9.23 25.21 -36.86
C GLU A 387 9.59 24.75 -35.44
N ALA A 388 9.15 23.54 -35.07
CA ALA A 388 9.46 22.95 -33.79
C ALA A 388 9.63 21.44 -33.90
N LEU A 389 10.45 20.89 -32.99
CA LEU A 389 10.69 19.45 -32.89
C LEU A 389 10.56 19.02 -31.44
N SER A 390 9.81 17.95 -31.21
CA SER A 390 9.75 17.26 -29.93
C SER A 390 10.00 15.77 -30.10
N ILE A 391 10.71 15.18 -29.13
CA ILE A 391 10.96 13.74 -29.12
C ILE A 391 10.07 13.15 -28.03
N HIS A 392 9.13 12.29 -28.44
CA HIS A 392 8.37 11.49 -27.52
C HIS A 392 9.06 10.15 -27.33
N THR A 393 9.48 9.87 -26.10
CA THR A 393 9.95 8.55 -25.69
C THR A 393 8.82 7.84 -24.98
N PRO A 394 8.58 6.55 -25.26
CA PRO A 394 7.50 5.82 -24.60
C PRO A 394 7.60 5.97 -23.08
N ASP A 395 6.49 6.29 -22.46
CA ASP A 395 6.32 6.38 -21.02
C ASP A 395 5.37 5.30 -20.49
N LEU A 396 5.10 5.30 -19.19
CA LEU A 396 4.18 4.33 -18.63
C LEU A 396 2.72 4.61 -18.98
N ASP A 397 2.39 5.85 -19.39
CA ASP A 397 1.05 6.18 -19.91
C ASP A 397 0.77 5.42 -21.21
N ASP A 398 1.76 5.38 -22.12
CA ASP A 398 1.68 4.61 -23.37
C ASP A 398 1.54 3.10 -23.10
N VAL A 399 2.32 2.59 -22.13
CA VAL A 399 2.23 1.19 -21.70
C VAL A 399 0.84 0.88 -21.18
N PHE A 400 0.33 1.73 -20.28
CA PHE A 400 -0.97 1.54 -19.67
C PHE A 400 -2.09 1.54 -20.72
N PHE A 401 -2.07 2.51 -21.65
CA PHE A 401 -3.01 2.56 -22.77
C PHE A 401 -2.96 1.31 -23.64
N ALA A 402 -1.76 0.86 -24.01
CA ALA A 402 -1.59 -0.30 -24.87
C ALA A 402 -2.09 -1.61 -24.24
N VAL A 403 -1.92 -1.80 -22.90
CA VAL A 403 -2.31 -3.05 -22.24
C VAL A 403 -3.75 -3.04 -21.72
N THR A 404 -4.35 -1.86 -21.46
CA THR A 404 -5.73 -1.75 -20.92
C THR A 404 -6.74 -1.26 -21.98
N GLY A 405 -6.29 -0.68 -23.09
CA GLY A 405 -7.14 -0.05 -24.10
C GLY A 405 -7.83 1.24 -23.61
N ARG A 406 -7.36 1.86 -22.52
CA ARG A 406 -7.93 3.07 -21.92
C ARG A 406 -6.88 4.16 -21.85
N ALA A 407 -7.25 5.39 -22.27
CA ALA A 407 -6.41 6.55 -22.03
C ALA A 407 -6.20 6.76 -20.53
N ALA A 408 -4.96 7.00 -20.10
CA ALA A 408 -4.67 7.41 -18.75
C ALA A 408 -5.45 8.71 -18.45
N THR A 409 -6.07 8.78 -17.27
CA THR A 409 -6.66 10.03 -16.80
C THR A 409 -5.52 10.98 -16.45
N THR A 410 -5.09 11.79 -17.40
CA THR A 410 -4.23 12.94 -17.14
C THR A 410 -5.01 13.87 -16.19
N SER A 411 -4.55 14.00 -14.96
CA SER A 411 -5.02 15.02 -14.03
C SER A 411 -4.53 16.38 -14.53
N THR A 412 -5.24 16.95 -15.52
CA THR A 412 -5.20 18.37 -15.83
C THR A 412 -6.09 19.10 -14.82
N ASP A 413 -5.65 19.18 -13.56
CA ASP A 413 -6.08 20.20 -12.63
C ASP A 413 -5.01 21.29 -12.62
N GLY A 414 -5.11 22.18 -13.55
CA GLY A 414 -4.31 23.37 -13.64
C GLY A 414 -5.11 24.47 -14.29
N GLU A 415 -5.41 25.52 -13.52
CA GLU A 415 -5.84 26.85 -13.93
C GLU A 415 -7.32 27.05 -14.31
N ARG A 416 -8.11 27.40 -13.27
CA ARG A 416 -8.94 28.62 -13.31
C ARG A 416 -8.99 29.27 -11.95
#